data_0d6d828e925c55236fa19e80dc138c40
#
_entry.id   0d6d828e925c55236fa19e80dc138c40
#
_cell.length_a   1.000
_cell.length_b   1.000
_cell.length_c   1.000
_cell.angle_alpha   90.00
_cell.angle_beta   90.00
_cell.angle_gamma   90.00
#
_symmetry.space_group_name_H-M   'P 1'
#
loop_
_entity.id
_entity.type
_entity.pdbx_description
1 polymer ?
#
loop_
_entity_poly.entity_id
_entity_poly.type
_entity_poly.pdbx_seq_one_letter_code
_entity_poly.pdbx_strand_id
1 'polypeptide(L)'
;MALNTKCEDRSYLYGRLLAVADRVEYRTFDKEKDKARVTNAKRYMSTFSQRPFETWKVIEENLQPYFNKLKIGERRYYENLIDKICQLFTEENFKENGSLDGLYLLGFHSQSYELKNTKIEENEGGNES
;
A
#
# COMPACT_ATOMS: atom_id res chain seq x y z
N MET A 1 -9.79 14.65 4.66
CA MET A 1 -9.73 14.07 3.31
C MET A 1 -10.18 12.63 3.36
N ALA A 2 -11.33 12.36 2.80
CA ALA A 2 -11.92 11.03 2.89
C ALA A 2 -11.48 10.16 1.72
N LEU A 3 -11.20 8.89 2.03
CA LEU A 3 -10.84 7.93 1.00
C LEU A 3 -12.05 7.59 0.15
N ASN A 4 -11.89 7.66 -1.16
CA ASN A 4 -12.94 7.27 -2.10
C ASN A 4 -12.68 5.84 -2.56
N THR A 5 -13.37 4.89 -1.92
CA THR A 5 -13.17 3.47 -2.22
C THR A 5 -13.78 3.04 -3.56
N LYS A 6 -14.57 3.92 -4.18
CA LYS A 6 -15.21 3.60 -5.45
C LYS A 6 -14.48 4.20 -6.64
N CYS A 7 -13.48 5.05 -6.40
CA CYS A 7 -12.74 5.67 -7.50
C CYS A 7 -11.94 4.62 -8.25
N GLU A 8 -12.12 4.60 -9.57
CA GLU A 8 -11.41 3.63 -10.43
C GLU A 8 -10.34 4.30 -11.27
N ASP A 9 -10.04 5.57 -11.00
CA ASP A 9 -8.99 6.27 -11.73
C ASP A 9 -7.64 5.62 -11.47
N ARG A 10 -6.90 5.34 -12.53
CA ARG A 10 -5.63 4.61 -12.46
C ARG A 10 -4.63 5.29 -11.53
N SER A 11 -4.50 6.60 -11.62
CA SER A 11 -3.55 7.32 -10.78
C SER A 11 -3.92 7.22 -9.30
N TYR A 12 -5.19 7.42 -9.00
CA TYR A 12 -5.69 7.33 -7.63
C TYR A 12 -5.43 5.93 -7.06
N LEU A 13 -5.72 4.89 -7.87
CA LEU A 13 -5.57 3.51 -7.41
C LEU A 13 -4.10 3.16 -7.15
N TYR A 14 -3.19 3.61 -8.02
CA TYR A 14 -1.77 3.37 -7.78
C TYR A 14 -1.30 4.09 -6.51
N GLY A 15 -1.82 5.28 -6.26
CA GLY A 15 -1.52 5.97 -5.01
C GLY A 15 -1.96 5.15 -3.80
N ARG A 16 -3.15 4.57 -3.87
CA ARG A 16 -3.63 3.72 -2.79
C ARG A 16 -2.73 2.50 -2.58
N LEU A 17 -2.30 1.87 -3.67
CA LEU A 17 -1.41 0.70 -3.57
C LEU A 17 -0.12 1.07 -2.87
N LEU A 18 0.48 2.18 -3.26
CA LEU A 18 1.74 2.60 -2.66
C LEU A 18 1.56 2.89 -1.18
N ALA A 19 0.42 3.47 -0.80
CA ALA A 19 0.15 3.75 0.61
C ALA A 19 0.06 2.48 1.43
N VAL A 20 -0.56 1.42 0.89
CA VAL A 20 -0.63 0.16 1.60
C VAL A 20 0.76 -0.45 1.75
N ALA A 21 1.56 -0.43 0.69
CA ALA A 21 2.93 -0.93 0.75
C ALA A 21 3.76 -0.17 1.79
N ASP A 22 3.61 1.14 1.82
CA ASP A 22 4.29 1.97 2.81
C ASP A 22 3.90 1.55 4.23
N ARG A 23 2.61 1.34 4.45
CA ARG A 23 2.12 0.98 5.78
C ARG A 23 2.60 -0.40 6.22
N VAL A 24 2.61 -1.37 5.31
CA VAL A 24 3.07 -2.72 5.62
C VAL A 24 4.51 -2.68 6.12
N GLU A 25 5.38 -2.00 5.41
CA GLU A 25 6.76 -1.91 5.83
C GLU A 25 6.89 -1.15 7.14
N TYR A 26 6.20 -0.01 7.24
CA TYR A 26 6.26 0.82 8.44
C TYR A 26 5.83 0.05 9.69
N ARG A 27 4.84 -0.81 9.57
CA ARG A 27 4.35 -1.58 10.70
C ARG A 27 5.38 -2.58 11.24
N THR A 28 6.40 -2.89 10.46
CA THR A 28 7.46 -3.80 10.91
C THR A 28 8.64 -3.05 11.52
N PHE A 29 8.62 -1.71 11.52
CA PHE A 29 9.74 -0.92 12.04
C PHE A 29 9.85 -1.05 13.54
N ASP A 30 11.10 -1.14 14.03
CA ASP A 30 11.40 -1.04 15.44
C ASP A 30 11.44 0.44 15.80
N LYS A 31 10.73 0.83 16.84
CA LYS A 31 10.59 2.25 17.19
C LYS A 31 11.93 2.91 17.49
N GLU A 32 12.90 2.16 17.99
CA GLU A 32 14.19 2.73 18.33
C GLU A 32 15.21 2.55 17.21
N LYS A 33 15.33 1.33 16.70
CA LYS A 33 16.34 1.05 15.69
C LYS A 33 16.05 1.69 14.35
N ASP A 34 14.77 1.79 14.00
CA ASP A 34 14.37 2.29 12.70
C ASP A 34 13.83 3.72 12.77
N LYS A 35 14.17 4.44 13.82
CA LYS A 35 13.61 5.76 14.07
C LYS A 35 13.74 6.72 12.90
N ALA A 36 14.88 6.70 12.22
CA ALA A 36 15.13 7.59 11.10
C ALA A 36 14.98 6.91 9.75
N ARG A 37 14.49 5.68 9.75
CA ARG A 37 14.41 4.91 8.52
C ARG A 37 13.22 5.34 7.67
N VAL A 38 13.43 5.39 6.37
CA VAL A 38 12.38 5.71 5.40
C VAL A 38 11.99 4.42 4.68
N THR A 39 10.70 4.23 4.45
CA THR A 39 10.22 3.01 3.78
C THR A 39 10.66 3.01 2.31
N ASN A 40 10.72 1.81 1.73
CA ASN A 40 11.00 1.67 0.30
C ASN A 40 9.95 2.38 -0.53
N ALA A 41 8.68 2.30 -0.11
CA ALA A 41 7.61 2.96 -0.84
C ALA A 41 7.88 4.46 -0.97
N LYS A 42 8.32 5.09 0.12
CA LYS A 42 8.61 6.52 0.07
C LYS A 42 9.82 6.82 -0.79
N ARG A 43 10.83 5.95 -0.78
CA ARG A 43 12.00 6.14 -1.64
C ARG A 43 11.64 6.05 -3.10
N TYR A 44 10.66 5.22 -3.44
CA TYR A 44 10.28 5.01 -4.83
C TYR A 44 9.16 5.93 -5.32
N MET A 45 8.71 6.89 -4.50
CA MET A 45 7.54 7.69 -4.87
C MET A 45 7.67 8.37 -6.24
N SER A 46 8.84 8.95 -6.50
CA SER A 46 9.05 9.66 -7.77
C SER A 46 9.08 8.69 -8.95
N THR A 47 9.84 7.62 -8.82
CA THR A 47 9.94 6.60 -9.85
C THR A 47 8.57 5.95 -10.09
N PHE A 48 7.83 5.74 -9.01
CA PHE A 48 6.50 5.14 -9.07
C PHE A 48 5.56 6.00 -9.91
N SER A 49 5.61 7.32 -9.71
CA SER A 49 4.72 8.21 -10.44
C SER A 49 5.03 8.22 -11.93
N GLN A 50 6.27 7.91 -12.31
CA GLN A 50 6.68 7.91 -13.70
C GLN A 50 6.48 6.55 -14.39
N ARG A 51 6.68 5.46 -13.68
CA ARG A 51 6.58 4.11 -14.23
C ARG A 51 5.88 3.20 -13.21
N PRO A 52 4.58 3.39 -13.01
CA PRO A 52 3.89 2.75 -11.89
C PRO A 52 3.85 1.23 -11.95
N PHE A 53 3.60 0.66 -13.13
CA PHE A 53 3.45 -0.79 -13.21
C PHE A 53 4.77 -1.50 -12.89
N GLU A 54 5.84 -1.05 -13.50
CA GLU A 54 7.15 -1.67 -13.26
C GLU A 54 7.60 -1.48 -11.83
N THR A 55 7.40 -0.28 -11.29
CA THR A 55 7.81 0.00 -9.93
C THR A 55 6.98 -0.78 -8.92
N TRP A 56 5.67 -0.93 -9.19
CA TRP A 56 4.83 -1.71 -8.32
C TRP A 56 5.29 -3.16 -8.23
N LYS A 57 5.71 -3.74 -9.35
CA LYS A 57 6.19 -5.12 -9.35
C LYS A 57 7.42 -5.27 -8.45
N VAL A 58 8.32 -4.30 -8.49
CA VAL A 58 9.51 -4.33 -7.62
C VAL A 58 9.10 -4.21 -6.16
N ILE A 59 8.20 -3.26 -5.87
CA ILE A 59 7.74 -3.05 -4.50
C ILE A 59 7.03 -4.29 -3.98
N GLU A 60 6.17 -4.88 -4.79
CA GLU A 60 5.39 -6.05 -4.39
C GLU A 60 6.30 -7.22 -4.04
N GLU A 61 7.34 -7.43 -4.84
CA GLU A 61 8.30 -8.50 -4.57
C GLU A 61 9.02 -8.26 -3.26
N ASN A 62 9.31 -7.01 -2.94
CA ASN A 62 10.05 -6.66 -1.74
C ASN A 62 9.19 -6.60 -0.50
N LEU A 63 7.88 -6.73 -0.65
CA LEU A 63 6.99 -6.71 0.52
C LEU A 63 6.95 -8.03 1.28
N GLN A 64 7.29 -9.13 0.62
CA GLN A 64 7.12 -10.44 1.23
C GLN A 64 7.80 -10.57 2.59
N PRO A 65 9.07 -10.16 2.76
CA PRO A 65 9.69 -10.25 4.08
C PRO A 65 8.96 -9.46 5.16
N TYR A 66 8.37 -8.33 4.77
CA TYR A 66 7.65 -7.51 5.75
C TYR A 66 6.31 -8.14 6.10
N PHE A 67 5.59 -8.71 5.13
CA PHE A 67 4.38 -9.46 5.43
C PHE A 67 4.67 -10.58 6.42
N ASN A 68 5.80 -11.24 6.27
CA ASN A 68 6.14 -12.37 7.14
C ASN A 68 6.40 -11.95 8.58
N LYS A 69 6.63 -10.67 8.81
CA LYS A 69 6.84 -10.16 10.17
C LYS A 69 5.55 -9.73 10.85
N LEU A 70 4.46 -9.63 10.10
CA LEU A 70 3.20 -9.18 10.66
C LEU A 70 2.42 -10.35 11.26
N LYS A 71 1.56 -10.04 12.23
CA LYS A 71 0.63 -11.03 12.74
C LYS A 71 -0.35 -11.40 11.64
N ILE A 72 -0.87 -12.62 11.72
CA ILE A 72 -1.66 -13.20 10.63
C ILE A 72 -2.89 -12.35 10.29
N GLY A 73 -3.56 -11.79 11.29
CA GLY A 73 -4.74 -10.97 11.04
C GLY A 73 -4.40 -9.68 10.33
N GLU A 74 -3.31 -9.05 10.74
CA GLU A 74 -2.85 -7.82 10.13
C GLU A 74 -2.38 -8.08 8.70
N ARG A 75 -1.61 -9.15 8.51
CA ARG A 75 -1.14 -9.52 7.18
C ARG A 75 -2.30 -9.74 6.22
N ARG A 76 -3.30 -10.50 6.66
CA ARG A 76 -4.48 -10.77 5.82
C ARG A 76 -5.23 -9.49 5.46
N TYR A 77 -5.32 -8.58 6.42
CA TYR A 77 -6.00 -7.32 6.16
C TYR A 77 -5.35 -6.57 4.99
N TYR A 78 -4.03 -6.43 5.04
CA TYR A 78 -3.33 -5.69 3.99
C TYR A 78 -3.32 -6.45 2.66
N GLU A 79 -3.16 -7.76 2.69
CA GLU A 79 -3.20 -8.55 1.47
C GLU A 79 -4.57 -8.43 0.80
N ASN A 80 -5.63 -8.50 1.58
CA ASN A 80 -6.98 -8.37 1.04
C ASN A 80 -7.23 -6.96 0.50
N LEU A 81 -6.70 -5.96 1.16
CA LEU A 81 -6.86 -4.59 0.71
C LEU A 81 -6.16 -4.38 -0.63
N ILE A 82 -4.95 -4.90 -0.78
CA ILE A 82 -4.23 -4.82 -2.06
C ILE A 82 -5.06 -5.50 -3.15
N ASP A 83 -5.62 -6.68 -2.87
CA ASP A 83 -6.43 -7.38 -3.85
C ASP A 83 -7.66 -6.56 -4.24
N LYS A 84 -8.32 -5.95 -3.27
CA LYS A 84 -9.50 -5.14 -3.55
C LYS A 84 -9.16 -3.95 -4.43
N ILE A 85 -8.04 -3.29 -4.15
CA ILE A 85 -7.61 -2.15 -4.95
C ILE A 85 -7.29 -2.62 -6.37
N CYS A 86 -6.57 -3.73 -6.49
CA CYS A 86 -6.20 -4.26 -7.80
C CYS A 86 -7.42 -4.61 -8.64
N GLN A 87 -8.50 -5.07 -7.99
CA GLN A 87 -9.72 -5.42 -8.72
C GLN A 87 -10.43 -4.21 -9.31
N LEU A 88 -10.11 -3.01 -8.87
CA LEU A 88 -10.72 -1.80 -9.42
C LEU A 88 -10.03 -1.33 -10.70
N PHE A 89 -8.84 -1.82 -11.00
CA PHE A 89 -8.18 -1.53 -12.26
C PHE A 89 -8.80 -2.35 -13.38
N THR A 90 -8.78 -1.82 -14.62
CA THR A 90 -8.91 -2.69 -15.78
C THR A 90 -7.54 -3.30 -16.02
N GLU A 91 -7.49 -4.42 -16.73
CA GLU A 91 -6.21 -5.05 -17.02
C GLU A 91 -5.30 -4.09 -17.79
N GLU A 92 -5.88 -3.40 -18.75
CA GLU A 92 -5.14 -2.45 -19.56
C GLU A 92 -4.55 -1.32 -18.71
N ASN A 93 -5.39 -0.73 -17.85
CA ASN A 93 -4.95 0.37 -16.98
C ASN A 93 -3.87 -0.06 -16.00
N PHE A 94 -3.96 -1.28 -15.51
CA PHE A 94 -2.98 -1.78 -14.55
C PHE A 94 -1.61 -1.93 -15.20
N LYS A 95 -1.58 -2.46 -16.42
CA LYS A 95 -0.31 -2.75 -17.08
C LYS A 95 0.31 -1.54 -17.77
N GLU A 96 -0.44 -0.47 -17.88
CA GLU A 96 0.09 0.72 -18.53
C GLU A 96 1.18 1.36 -17.68
N ASN A 97 2.27 1.77 -18.32
CA ASN A 97 3.42 2.31 -17.61
C ASN A 97 3.61 3.80 -17.82
N GLY A 98 2.58 4.50 -18.28
CA GLY A 98 2.64 5.95 -18.44
C GLY A 98 2.58 6.67 -17.11
N SER A 99 3.06 7.91 -17.09
CA SER A 99 3.12 8.70 -15.86
C SER A 99 1.75 8.89 -15.23
N LEU A 100 1.73 8.95 -13.91
CA LEU A 100 0.51 9.21 -13.15
C LEU A 100 0.31 10.72 -13.00
N ASP A 101 -0.96 11.13 -12.85
CA ASP A 101 -1.27 12.55 -12.65
C ASP A 101 -1.44 12.86 -11.15
N GLY A 102 -1.95 14.06 -10.85
CA GLY A 102 -2.03 14.52 -9.46
C GLY A 102 -2.92 13.68 -8.55
N LEU A 103 -3.85 12.90 -9.13
CA LEU A 103 -4.70 12.05 -8.32
C LEU A 103 -3.91 10.95 -7.60
N TYR A 104 -2.72 10.66 -8.08
CA TYR A 104 -1.82 9.72 -7.42
C TYR A 104 -1.52 10.14 -5.98
N LEU A 105 -1.15 11.42 -5.79
CA LEU A 105 -0.86 11.90 -4.44
C LEU A 105 -2.12 11.92 -3.58
N LEU A 106 -3.25 12.26 -4.17
CA LEU A 106 -4.50 12.25 -3.43
C LEU A 106 -4.85 10.84 -2.96
N GLY A 107 -4.70 9.84 -3.84
CA GLY A 107 -4.94 8.46 -3.47
C GLY A 107 -4.00 8.00 -2.38
N PHE A 108 -2.72 8.37 -2.50
CA PHE A 108 -1.72 8.00 -1.49
C PHE A 108 -2.08 8.57 -0.12
N HIS A 109 -2.36 9.86 -0.07
CA HIS A 109 -2.62 10.51 1.22
C HIS A 109 -3.94 10.08 1.83
N SER A 110 -4.98 9.91 1.00
CA SER A 110 -6.28 9.49 1.51
C SER A 110 -6.20 8.08 2.09
N GLN A 111 -5.52 7.17 1.39
CA GLN A 111 -5.37 5.80 1.86
C GLN A 111 -4.49 5.75 3.11
N SER A 112 -3.42 6.53 3.14
CA SER A 112 -2.55 6.57 4.31
C SER A 112 -3.29 7.05 5.54
N TYR A 113 -4.10 8.09 5.37
CA TYR A 113 -4.89 8.62 6.49
C TYR A 113 -5.85 7.57 7.01
N GLU A 114 -6.53 6.88 6.10
CA GLU A 114 -7.48 5.84 6.47
C GLU A 114 -6.78 4.72 7.25
N LEU A 115 -5.61 4.30 6.78
CA LEU A 115 -4.88 3.21 7.44
C LEU A 115 -4.41 3.60 8.84
N LYS A 116 -4.00 4.84 9.02
CA LYS A 116 -3.57 5.30 10.34
C LYS A 116 -4.70 5.28 11.36
N ASN A 117 -5.93 5.42 10.88
CA ASN A 117 -7.10 5.49 11.76
C ASN A 117 -7.91 4.21 11.80
N THR A 118 -7.40 3.13 11.20
CA THR A 118 -8.08 1.85 11.19
C THR A 118 -7.45 0.93 12.25
N LYS A 119 -8.30 0.33 13.08
CA LYS A 119 -7.84 -0.68 14.02
C LYS A 119 -8.01 -2.05 13.40
N ILE A 120 -6.96 -2.85 13.45
CA ILE A 120 -6.96 -4.18 12.85
C ILE A 120 -6.86 -5.20 13.97
N GLU A 121 -7.65 -6.28 13.86
CA GLU A 121 -7.61 -7.37 14.81
C GLU A 121 -6.34 -8.16 14.60
N GLU A 122 -5.35 -7.91 15.42
CA GLU A 122 -4.03 -8.48 15.20
C GLU A 122 -3.87 -9.91 15.67
N ASN A 123 -4.65 -10.26 16.68
CA ASN A 123 -4.56 -11.61 17.22
C ASN A 123 -5.70 -12.50 16.80
N GLU A 124 -6.45 -12.11 15.78
CA GLU A 124 -7.49 -12.88 15.36
C GLU A 124 -7.03 -14.11 14.73
N GLY A 125 -7.29 -14.87 14.86
CA GLY A 125 -6.77 -16.02 14.50
C GLY A 125 -6.20 -16.53 15.67
N GLY A 126 -6.15 -15.92 16.20
CA GLY A 126 -5.65 -16.39 17.12
C GLY A 126 -6.36 -16.68 18.24
N ASN A 127 -6.78 -16.26 18.04
CA ASN A 127 -7.14 -16.40 18.67
C ASN A 127 -7.65 -16.50 19.19
N GLU A 128 -7.81 -16.39 19.30
CA GLU A 128 -8.29 -16.27 19.66
C GLU A 128 -8.68 -16.50 20.03
N SER A 129 -8.67 -16.48 20.28
CA SER A 129 -9.03 -16.62 20.62
C SER A 129 -9.25 -16.82 20.99
#